data_b2b2a36404240ea74faffcfd9dde5bb8
#
_entry.id   b2b2a36404240ea74faffcfd9dde5bb8
#
_cell.length_a   1.000
_cell.length_b   1.000
_cell.length_c   1.000
_cell.angle_alpha   90.00
_cell.angle_beta   90.00
_cell.angle_gamma   90.00
#
_symmetry.space_group_name_H-M   'P 1'
#
loop_
_entity.id
_entity.type
_entity.pdbx_description
1 polymer ?
#
loop_
_entity_poly.entity_id
_entity_poly.type
_entity_poly.pdbx_seq_one_letter_code
_entity_poly.pdbx_strand_id
1 'polypeptide(L)'
;MDKEDKKRQSAEKAYEIIKKDLNRDTVLGIGTGTTTNYFIEILNNENLDVKGAICSSDASKELLSSSNIEILSLNDVYKIDFYIDGADEFNSRKELIKGGGGALTREKILAHFSQTFICIVDDSKYSDLLG
;
A
#
# COMPACT_ATOMS: atom_id res chain seq x y z
N MET A 1 4.00 21.50 -9.46
CA MET A 1 3.25 20.24 -9.32
C MET A 1 2.45 20.28 -8.03
N ASP A 2 1.17 20.00 -8.09
CA ASP A 2 0.34 20.06 -6.91
C ASP A 2 0.47 18.79 -6.05
N LYS A 3 -0.16 18.82 -4.89
CA LYS A 3 -0.05 17.75 -3.91
C LYS A 3 -0.60 16.42 -4.42
N GLU A 4 -1.70 16.47 -5.17
CA GLU A 4 -2.32 15.25 -5.70
C GLU A 4 -1.46 14.64 -6.80
N ASP A 5 -0.81 15.44 -7.62
CA ASP A 5 0.12 14.92 -8.62
C ASP A 5 1.31 14.24 -7.98
N LYS A 6 1.81 14.78 -6.87
CA LYS A 6 2.92 14.15 -6.12
C LYS A 6 2.52 12.79 -5.57
N LYS A 7 1.30 12.68 -5.04
CA LYS A 7 0.81 11.40 -4.52
C LYS A 7 0.66 10.37 -5.64
N ARG A 8 0.14 10.80 -6.78
CA ARG A 8 -0.01 9.91 -7.93
C ARG A 8 1.34 9.42 -8.42
N GLN A 9 2.33 10.31 -8.53
CA GLN A 9 3.67 9.92 -8.95
C GLN A 9 4.33 8.96 -7.97
N SER A 10 4.13 9.18 -6.67
CA SER A 10 4.66 8.27 -5.66
C SER A 10 4.07 6.88 -5.79
N ALA A 11 2.76 6.79 -6.05
CA ALA A 11 2.10 5.51 -6.27
C ALA A 11 2.60 4.84 -7.54
N GLU A 12 2.79 5.60 -8.62
CA GLU A 12 3.32 5.05 -9.87
C GLU A 12 4.72 4.49 -9.68
N LYS A 13 5.56 5.20 -8.91
CA LYS A 13 6.91 4.74 -8.63
C LYS A 13 6.91 3.46 -7.82
N ALA A 14 6.02 3.35 -6.84
CA ALA A 14 5.90 2.13 -6.05
C ALA A 14 5.54 0.94 -6.94
N TYR A 15 4.60 1.13 -7.86
CA TYR A 15 4.22 0.09 -8.79
C TYR A 15 5.39 -0.30 -9.70
N GLU A 16 6.13 0.68 -10.22
CA GLU A 16 7.29 0.40 -11.06
C GLU A 16 8.35 -0.43 -10.33
N ILE A 17 8.52 -0.20 -9.03
CA ILE A 17 9.50 -0.94 -8.24
C ILE A 17 9.11 -2.41 -8.13
N ILE A 18 7.83 -2.73 -7.94
CA ILE A 18 7.40 -4.10 -7.66
C ILE A 18 6.96 -4.89 -8.88
N LYS A 19 6.56 -4.22 -9.98
CA LYS A 19 5.87 -4.90 -11.08
C LYS A 19 6.65 -6.05 -11.69
N LYS A 20 7.97 -5.94 -11.74
CA LYS A 20 8.83 -6.98 -12.33
C LYS A 20 8.90 -8.24 -11.47
N ASP A 21 8.56 -8.13 -10.19
CA ASP A 21 8.62 -9.23 -9.24
C ASP A 21 7.25 -9.88 -9.01
N LEU A 22 6.22 -9.40 -9.69
CA LEU A 22 4.87 -9.93 -9.51
C LEU A 22 4.70 -11.21 -10.31
N ASN A 23 4.08 -12.20 -9.70
CA ASN A 23 3.73 -13.46 -10.36
C ASN A 23 2.45 -14.02 -9.72
N ARG A 24 1.99 -15.16 -10.24
CA ARG A 24 0.71 -15.73 -9.79
C ARG A 24 0.69 -16.18 -8.34
N ASP A 25 1.84 -16.27 -7.70
CA ASP A 25 1.91 -16.65 -6.29
C ASP A 25 2.06 -15.43 -5.37
N THR A 26 2.21 -14.24 -5.93
CA THR A 26 2.42 -13.02 -5.16
C THR A 26 1.16 -12.62 -4.41
N VAL A 27 1.33 -12.30 -3.12
CA VAL A 27 0.28 -11.73 -2.28
C VAL A 27 0.63 -10.29 -1.96
N LEU A 28 -0.28 -9.39 -2.26
CA LEU A 28 -0.12 -7.96 -1.98
C LEU A 28 -0.85 -7.59 -0.70
N GLY A 29 -0.26 -6.71 0.10
CA GLY A 29 -0.96 -6.08 1.21
C GLY A 29 -1.21 -4.64 0.85
N ILE A 30 -2.42 -4.17 1.02
CA ILE A 30 -2.84 -2.84 0.60
C ILE A 30 -3.29 -2.04 1.83
N GLY A 31 -2.64 -0.91 2.04
CA GLY A 31 -2.96 -0.03 3.15
C GLY A 31 -4.15 0.88 2.89
N THR A 32 -4.18 1.99 3.60
CA THR A 32 -5.32 2.92 3.62
C THR A 32 -4.82 4.34 3.41
N GLY A 33 -5.65 5.18 2.79
CA GLY A 33 -5.35 6.60 2.63
C GLY A 33 -5.33 7.04 1.18
N THR A 34 -5.26 8.35 0.98
CA THR A 34 -5.41 8.93 -0.36
C THR A 34 -4.27 8.53 -1.30
N THR A 35 -3.03 8.47 -0.78
CA THR A 35 -1.90 8.05 -1.62
C THR A 35 -2.03 6.59 -2.02
N THR A 36 -2.42 5.74 -1.07
CA THR A 36 -2.67 4.33 -1.35
C THR A 36 -3.80 4.15 -2.37
N ASN A 37 -4.80 5.02 -2.34
CA ASN A 37 -5.91 4.97 -3.29
C ASN A 37 -5.42 5.16 -4.74
N TYR A 38 -4.41 5.99 -4.97
CA TYR A 38 -3.81 6.11 -6.29
C TYR A 38 -3.14 4.81 -6.72
N PHE A 39 -2.50 4.11 -5.79
CA PHE A 39 -1.91 2.81 -6.08
C PHE A 39 -2.99 1.79 -6.45
N ILE A 40 -4.10 1.77 -5.73
CA ILE A 40 -5.23 0.88 -6.04
C ILE A 40 -5.78 1.18 -7.44
N GLU A 41 -5.87 2.46 -7.80
CA GLU A 41 -6.32 2.87 -9.12
C GLU A 41 -5.43 2.29 -10.23
N ILE A 42 -4.11 2.27 -10.00
CA ILE A 42 -3.16 1.66 -10.94
C ILE A 42 -3.48 0.17 -11.07
N LEU A 43 -3.67 -0.53 -9.95
CA LEU A 43 -3.99 -1.96 -9.97
C LEU A 43 -5.30 -2.24 -10.71
N ASN A 44 -6.30 -1.35 -10.57
CA ASN A 44 -7.58 -1.52 -11.26
C ASN A 44 -7.44 -1.41 -12.78
N ASN A 45 -6.43 -0.69 -13.26
CA ASN A 45 -6.20 -0.48 -14.69
C ASN A 45 -5.23 -1.48 -15.28
N GLU A 46 -4.62 -2.33 -14.47
CA GLU A 46 -3.69 -3.35 -14.92
C GLU A 46 -4.36 -4.72 -14.78
N ASN A 47 -4.08 -5.60 -15.73
CA ASN A 47 -4.58 -6.98 -15.67
C ASN A 47 -3.50 -7.86 -15.07
N LEU A 48 -3.41 -7.86 -13.74
CA LEU A 48 -2.33 -8.54 -13.03
C LEU A 48 -2.66 -10.01 -12.76
N ASP A 49 -1.64 -10.85 -12.88
CA ASP A 49 -1.74 -12.26 -12.54
C ASP A 49 -1.01 -12.50 -11.21
N VAL A 50 -1.69 -12.17 -10.11
CA VAL A 50 -1.18 -12.38 -8.75
C VAL A 50 -2.18 -13.28 -8.01
N LYS A 51 -1.71 -13.86 -6.89
CA LYS A 51 -2.58 -14.71 -6.09
C LYS A 51 -3.75 -13.92 -5.51
N GLY A 52 -3.49 -12.73 -5.02
CA GLY A 52 -4.53 -11.88 -4.49
C GLY A 52 -3.97 -10.78 -3.61
N ALA A 53 -4.85 -10.09 -2.93
CA ALA A 53 -4.48 -8.97 -2.07
C ALA A 53 -5.26 -8.99 -0.77
N ILE A 54 -4.61 -8.54 0.30
CA ILE A 54 -5.22 -8.36 1.61
C ILE A 54 -5.25 -6.88 1.88
N CYS A 55 -6.42 -6.34 2.22
CA CYS A 55 -6.60 -4.91 2.45
C CYS A 55 -6.70 -4.61 3.94
N SER A 56 -6.13 -3.49 4.36
CA SER A 56 -6.13 -3.07 5.76
C SER A 56 -7.47 -2.46 6.20
N SER A 57 -8.32 -2.10 5.24
CA SER A 57 -9.60 -1.47 5.55
C SER A 57 -10.66 -1.87 4.55
N ASP A 58 -11.92 -1.68 4.95
CA ASP A 58 -13.05 -1.94 4.06
C ASP A 58 -13.08 -0.94 2.89
N ALA A 59 -12.62 0.29 3.13
CA ALA A 59 -12.54 1.29 2.06
C ALA A 59 -11.59 0.87 0.96
N SER A 60 -10.39 0.38 1.32
CA SER A 60 -9.43 -0.13 0.34
C SER A 60 -9.97 -1.35 -0.39
N LYS A 61 -10.63 -2.23 0.34
CA LYS A 61 -11.22 -3.43 -0.23
C LYS A 61 -12.27 -3.08 -1.29
N GLU A 62 -13.12 -2.12 -0.98
CA GLU A 62 -14.16 -1.68 -1.91
C GLU A 62 -13.56 -1.08 -3.18
N LEU A 63 -12.54 -0.24 -3.04
CA LEU A 63 -11.86 0.35 -4.19
C LEU A 63 -11.20 -0.72 -5.07
N LEU A 64 -10.56 -1.72 -4.44
CA LEU A 64 -9.87 -2.78 -5.17
C LEU A 64 -10.84 -3.74 -5.84
N SER A 65 -12.09 -3.75 -5.44
CA SER A 65 -13.09 -4.66 -6.00
C SER A 65 -13.33 -4.43 -7.50
N SER A 66 -12.92 -3.28 -8.03
CA SER A 66 -13.01 -3.01 -9.46
C SER A 66 -11.90 -3.70 -10.27
N SER A 67 -10.90 -4.27 -9.60
CA SER A 67 -9.81 -4.97 -10.27
C SER A 67 -10.16 -6.43 -10.49
N ASN A 68 -9.28 -7.15 -11.21
CA ASN A 68 -9.38 -8.61 -11.34
C ASN A 68 -8.68 -9.35 -10.20
N ILE A 69 -8.16 -8.63 -9.21
CA ILE A 69 -7.39 -9.20 -8.11
C ILE A 69 -8.33 -9.74 -7.05
N GLU A 70 -8.11 -11.00 -6.65
CA GLU A 70 -8.91 -11.63 -5.60
C GLU A 70 -8.59 -11.00 -4.24
N ILE A 71 -9.62 -10.72 -3.47
CA ILE A 71 -9.46 -10.22 -2.10
C ILE A 71 -9.30 -11.43 -1.18
N LEU A 72 -8.17 -11.49 -0.48
CA LEU A 72 -7.83 -12.60 0.40
C LEU A 72 -7.96 -12.20 1.87
N SER A 73 -8.13 -13.21 2.72
CA SER A 73 -8.06 -13.06 4.17
C SER A 73 -6.67 -13.43 4.65
N LEU A 74 -6.22 -12.83 5.73
CA LEU A 74 -4.94 -13.16 6.33
C LEU A 74 -4.84 -14.65 6.71
N ASN A 75 -5.98 -15.28 6.99
CA ASN A 75 -6.02 -16.71 7.30
C ASN A 75 -5.75 -17.60 6.10
N ASP A 76 -5.81 -17.06 4.89
CA ASP A 76 -5.67 -17.83 3.65
C ASP A 76 -4.26 -17.80 3.07
N VAL A 77 -3.33 -17.10 3.72
CA VAL A 77 -1.98 -16.92 3.19
C VAL A 77 -0.93 -17.14 4.28
N TYR A 78 0.27 -17.52 3.85
CA TYR A 78 1.40 -17.71 4.77
C TYR A 78 2.24 -16.46 4.92
N LYS A 79 2.22 -15.59 3.92
CA LYS A 79 3.05 -14.40 3.89
C LYS A 79 2.41 -13.37 2.95
N ILE A 80 2.86 -12.14 3.11
CA ILE A 80 2.55 -11.05 2.20
C ILE A 80 3.88 -10.66 1.56
N ASP A 81 3.95 -10.70 0.23
CA ASP A 81 5.21 -10.40 -0.46
C ASP A 81 5.53 -8.91 -0.42
N PHE A 82 4.56 -8.07 -0.70
CA PHE A 82 4.73 -6.62 -0.69
C PHE A 82 3.54 -5.99 0.03
N TYR A 83 3.83 -5.17 1.03
CA TYR A 83 2.79 -4.38 1.69
C TYR A 83 2.99 -2.92 1.29
N ILE A 84 1.98 -2.34 0.65
CA ILE A 84 2.03 -0.98 0.13
C ILE A 84 1.10 -0.12 0.97
N ASP A 85 1.64 0.93 1.57
CA ASP A 85 0.86 1.81 2.42
C ASP A 85 1.47 3.20 2.41
N GLY A 86 0.68 4.18 2.83
CA GLY A 86 1.16 5.54 3.05
C GLY A 86 1.54 5.75 4.49
N ALA A 87 2.14 6.88 4.79
CA ALA A 87 2.41 7.30 6.15
C ALA A 87 1.98 8.76 6.31
N ASP A 88 1.54 9.10 7.52
CA ASP A 88 1.17 10.48 7.81
C ASP A 88 2.40 11.37 7.91
N GLU A 89 3.51 10.79 8.33
CA GLU A 89 4.75 11.54 8.55
C GLU A 89 5.94 10.58 8.50
N PHE A 90 7.11 11.08 8.05
CA PHE A 90 8.36 10.36 8.15
C PHE A 90 9.52 11.35 8.25
N ASN A 91 10.70 10.88 8.67
CA ASN A 91 11.88 11.71 8.77
C ASN A 91 13.07 11.07 8.04
N SER A 92 14.25 11.72 8.11
CA SER A 92 15.45 11.26 7.43
C SER A 92 15.94 9.89 7.92
N ARG A 93 15.50 9.45 9.08
CA ARG A 93 15.82 8.12 9.61
C ARG A 93 14.79 7.09 9.22
N LYS A 94 13.82 7.46 8.40
CA LYS A 94 12.73 6.60 7.93
C LYS A 94 11.83 6.09 9.04
N GLU A 95 11.70 6.87 10.11
CA GLU A 95 10.70 6.60 11.14
C GLU A 95 9.35 7.06 10.62
N LEU A 96 8.31 6.29 10.89
CA LEU A 96 7.00 6.52 10.32
C LEU A 96 5.95 6.74 11.41
N ILE A 97 5.02 7.65 11.14
CA ILE A 97 3.85 7.85 11.99
C ILE A 97 2.62 7.47 11.17
N LYS A 98 1.85 6.53 11.69
CA LYS A 98 0.62 6.05 11.10
C LYS A 98 -0.49 6.20 12.12
N GLY A 99 -1.73 6.12 11.68
CA GLY A 99 -2.85 6.12 12.61
C GLY A 99 -4.07 6.84 12.11
N GLY A 100 -4.01 7.47 10.95
CA GLY A 100 -5.18 8.08 10.36
C GLY A 100 -6.19 7.03 9.91
N GLY A 101 -7.47 7.31 10.04
CA GLY A 101 -8.52 6.47 9.51
C GLY A 101 -8.90 5.24 10.32
N GLY A 102 -8.31 5.04 11.49
CA GLY A 102 -8.68 3.94 12.38
C GLY A 102 -8.24 2.56 11.94
N ALA A 103 -7.38 2.43 10.93
CA ALA A 103 -6.94 1.13 10.41
C ALA A 103 -5.61 0.68 11.02
N LEU A 104 -5.08 1.38 12.03
CA LEU A 104 -3.73 1.18 12.55
C LEU A 104 -3.45 -0.26 12.97
N THR A 105 -4.38 -0.91 13.65
CA THR A 105 -4.17 -2.27 14.14
C THR A 105 -3.98 -3.26 12.99
N ARG A 106 -4.85 -3.19 11.98
CA ARG A 106 -4.73 -4.06 10.80
C ARG A 106 -3.44 -3.75 10.05
N GLU A 107 -3.08 -2.48 9.92
CA GLU A 107 -1.87 -2.08 9.21
C GLU A 107 -0.62 -2.66 9.88
N LYS A 108 -0.58 -2.64 11.21
CA LYS A 108 0.55 -3.23 11.94
C LYS A 108 0.65 -4.74 11.72
N ILE A 109 -0.47 -5.43 11.72
CA ILE A 109 -0.49 -6.87 11.50
C ILE A 109 0.00 -7.18 10.08
N LEU A 110 -0.51 -6.48 9.07
CA LEU A 110 -0.10 -6.70 7.69
C LEU A 110 1.37 -6.41 7.49
N ALA A 111 1.87 -5.32 8.06
CA ALA A 111 3.28 -4.96 7.95
C ALA A 111 4.17 -6.02 8.60
N HIS A 112 3.76 -6.56 9.74
CA HIS A 112 4.52 -7.60 10.43
C HIS A 112 4.67 -8.87 9.59
N PHE A 113 3.64 -9.24 8.85
CA PHE A 113 3.65 -10.45 8.03
C PHE A 113 4.21 -10.24 6.63
N SER A 114 4.56 -9.01 6.26
CA SER A 114 5.07 -8.74 4.92
C SER A 114 6.57 -8.92 4.84
N GLN A 115 7.03 -9.38 3.68
CA GLN A 115 8.47 -9.53 3.41
C GLN A 115 9.09 -8.18 3.04
N THR A 116 8.37 -7.36 2.31
CA THR A 116 8.84 -6.04 1.90
C THR A 116 7.74 -5.01 2.13
N PHE A 117 8.07 -3.96 2.84
CA PHE A 117 7.16 -2.84 3.07
C PHE A 117 7.55 -1.69 2.15
N ILE A 118 6.62 -1.26 1.33
CA ILE A 118 6.79 -0.10 0.45
C ILE A 118 5.94 1.03 1.03
N CYS A 119 6.61 2.07 1.53
CA CYS A 119 5.91 3.22 2.10
C CYS A 119 5.81 4.30 1.03
N ILE A 120 4.60 4.66 0.65
CA ILE A 120 4.34 5.69 -0.35
C ILE A 120 4.18 7.03 0.36
N VAL A 121 5.13 7.93 0.17
CA VAL A 121 5.06 9.27 0.75
C VAL A 121 5.51 10.28 -0.29
N ASP A 122 5.10 11.52 -0.12
CA ASP A 122 5.60 12.64 -0.91
C ASP A 122 6.33 13.63 -0.01
N ASP A 123 6.93 14.65 -0.59
CA ASP A 123 7.72 15.61 0.14
C ASP A 123 6.91 16.37 1.20
N SER A 124 5.61 16.49 1.03
CA SER A 124 4.77 17.20 1.97
C SER A 124 4.64 16.50 3.32
N LYS A 125 4.99 15.22 3.38
CA LYS A 125 4.91 14.41 4.59
C LYS A 125 6.26 14.24 5.27
N TYR A 126 7.32 14.83 4.72
CA TYR A 126 8.65 14.73 5.31
C TYR A 126 8.75 15.65 6.54
N SER A 127 9.38 15.15 7.60
CA SER A 127 9.63 15.90 8.81
C SER A 127 10.96 15.44 9.41
N ASP A 128 11.79 16.39 9.86
CA ASP A 128 13.05 16.05 10.53
C ASP A 128 12.83 15.49 11.92
N LEU A 129 11.74 15.88 12.55
CA LEU A 129 11.35 15.40 13.88
C LEU A 129 9.91 14.93 13.81
N LEU A 130 9.70 13.69 14.23
CA LEU A 130 8.36 13.13 14.33
C LEU A 130 7.71 13.59 15.64
N GLY A 131 6.45 14.02 15.54
CA GLY A 131 5.79 14.47 16.75
C GLY A 131 4.32 14.70 16.63
#